data_3945873312117c4d0345311cb7fcc03f
#
_entry.id   3945873312117c4d0345311cb7fcc03f
#
_cell.length_a   1.000
_cell.length_b   1.000
_cell.length_c   1.000
_cell.angle_alpha   90.00
_cell.angle_beta   90.00
_cell.angle_gamma   90.00
#
_symmetry.space_group_name_H-M   'P 1'
#
loop_
_entity.id
_entity.type
_entity.pdbx_description
1 polymer ?
#
loop_
_entity_poly.entity_id
_entity_poly.type
_entity_poly.pdbx_seq_one_letter_code
_entity_poly.pdbx_strand_id
1 'polypeptide(L)'
;MASTRFTLSPAIDLPLPIKVSTASLQSAPLFSFRPLNSPPFRYTWKRNVAAASVSGSNAVSEQVVDTTQDAQATISRPSSSKLVLVVGGTGGVGQLVVASLLDRNIRARLLLRNPEKATTLFGEQDEEKLQVRLGDTRNPKDLDPSIFEGVTHVICCTGTTAFPSRRWDGDNTPERVDWDGVRNLVSALPSSLKRIVLVSSVGVTKFNELPWSIMNLFGVLKYKKMGEDFVRNSGLPYTIIRPGRLTDGPYTSYDLNTLLKATAGERRAVVIDQGDKLVGEVSRLVVAEACIQALDINFTEGQIYEINSVEGEGPGNDTRKWEELFKAAEKPLPL
;
A
#
# COMPACT_ATOMS: atom_id res chain seq x y z
N MET A 1 -24.97 27.83 -68.55
CA MET A 1 -25.73 28.57 -67.55
C MET A 1 -26.76 27.63 -66.97
N ALA A 2 -26.48 27.03 -65.81
CA ALA A 2 -27.42 26.18 -65.08
C ALA A 2 -27.45 26.64 -63.63
N SER A 3 -28.58 27.17 -63.26
CA SER A 3 -28.87 27.74 -61.92
C SER A 3 -29.37 26.64 -61.02
N THR A 4 -28.60 26.34 -59.97
CA THR A 4 -28.97 25.34 -58.97
C THR A 4 -29.66 26.08 -57.77
N ARG A 5 -30.94 25.80 -57.58
CA ARG A 5 -31.72 26.30 -56.48
C ARG A 5 -31.43 25.44 -55.23
N PHE A 6 -31.03 26.09 -54.12
CA PHE A 6 -30.99 25.49 -52.77
C PHE A 6 -32.39 25.52 -52.14
N THR A 7 -32.89 24.38 -51.78
CA THR A 7 -34.09 24.20 -50.97
C THR A 7 -33.72 24.17 -49.47
N LEU A 8 -34.34 25.10 -48.72
CA LEU A 8 -34.23 25.14 -47.25
C LEU A 8 -35.11 24.04 -46.64
N SER A 9 -34.54 23.25 -45.75
CA SER A 9 -35.23 22.30 -44.86
C SER A 9 -35.80 23.02 -43.62
N PRO A 10 -36.89 22.51 -43.05
CA PRO A 10 -37.64 23.21 -41.98
C PRO A 10 -36.97 23.11 -40.61
N ALA A 11 -37.21 24.12 -39.81
CA ALA A 11 -36.74 24.29 -38.45
C ALA A 11 -37.25 23.19 -37.51
N ILE A 12 -36.36 22.67 -36.64
CA ILE A 12 -36.71 21.78 -35.54
C ILE A 12 -37.10 22.63 -34.34
N ASP A 13 -38.35 22.48 -33.87
CA ASP A 13 -38.85 23.06 -32.64
C ASP A 13 -38.14 22.52 -31.41
N LEU A 14 -37.52 23.40 -30.63
CA LEU A 14 -36.96 23.10 -29.30
C LEU A 14 -38.01 23.35 -28.21
N PRO A 15 -38.20 22.46 -27.26
CA PRO A 15 -39.16 22.69 -26.16
C PRO A 15 -38.63 23.72 -25.15
N LEU A 16 -39.56 24.54 -24.67
CA LEU A 16 -39.39 25.64 -23.71
C LEU A 16 -38.87 25.13 -22.32
N PRO A 17 -38.15 25.96 -21.58
CA PRO A 17 -37.57 25.56 -20.28
C PRO A 17 -38.65 25.46 -19.19
N ILE A 18 -38.55 24.39 -18.40
CA ILE A 18 -39.36 24.10 -17.22
C ILE A 18 -39.02 25.13 -16.12
N LYS A 19 -40.04 25.85 -15.62
CA LYS A 19 -39.93 26.72 -14.44
C LYS A 19 -39.69 25.88 -13.20
N VAL A 20 -38.50 26.04 -12.59
CA VAL A 20 -38.20 25.50 -11.27
C VAL A 20 -38.70 26.48 -10.21
N SER A 21 -39.61 26.02 -9.37
CA SER A 21 -40.14 26.72 -8.21
C SER A 21 -39.06 26.89 -7.13
N THR A 22 -38.81 28.11 -6.71
CA THR A 22 -37.98 28.46 -5.57
C THR A 22 -38.71 28.13 -4.26
N ALA A 23 -38.40 26.98 -3.66
CA ALA A 23 -38.76 26.70 -2.27
C ALA A 23 -37.69 27.27 -1.34
N SER A 24 -38.12 28.03 -0.36
CA SER A 24 -37.33 28.71 0.66
C SER A 24 -36.46 27.74 1.47
N LEU A 25 -35.14 27.94 1.49
CA LEU A 25 -34.22 27.29 2.40
C LEU A 25 -34.34 27.94 3.79
N GLN A 26 -34.97 27.24 4.70
CA GLN A 26 -34.88 27.53 6.14
C GLN A 26 -33.45 27.15 6.65
N SER A 27 -32.85 28.12 7.33
CA SER A 27 -31.53 28.03 7.95
C SER A 27 -31.47 26.93 9.02
N ALA A 28 -30.59 25.93 8.82
CA ALA A 28 -30.23 24.98 9.84
C ALA A 28 -29.14 25.57 10.77
N PRO A 29 -29.13 25.23 12.07
CA PRO A 29 -28.22 25.85 13.03
C PRO A 29 -26.79 25.37 12.85
N LEU A 30 -25.85 26.32 13.02
CA LEU A 30 -24.41 26.12 13.08
C LEU A 30 -24.04 25.15 14.23
N PHE A 31 -23.58 23.96 13.90
CA PHE A 31 -22.96 23.08 14.86
C PHE A 31 -21.58 23.63 15.27
N SER A 32 -21.47 24.02 16.51
CA SER A 32 -20.24 24.37 17.22
C SER A 32 -19.37 23.12 17.35
N PHE A 33 -18.21 23.10 16.70
CA PHE A 33 -17.18 22.09 16.93
C PHE A 33 -16.49 22.36 18.27
N ARG A 34 -16.72 21.50 19.25
CA ARG A 34 -15.86 21.39 20.44
C ARG A 34 -14.65 20.49 20.08
N PRO A 35 -13.41 20.86 20.44
CA PRO A 35 -12.28 19.97 20.30
C PRO A 35 -12.40 18.84 21.32
N LEU A 36 -12.49 17.61 20.85
CA LEU A 36 -12.38 16.41 21.68
C LEU A 36 -10.89 16.15 21.95
N ASN A 37 -10.43 16.55 23.15
CA ASN A 37 -9.21 16.01 23.73
C ASN A 37 -9.46 14.55 24.10
N SER A 38 -9.13 13.64 23.21
CA SER A 38 -9.06 12.21 23.51
C SER A 38 -7.60 11.82 23.70
N PRO A 39 -7.25 11.09 24.77
CA PRO A 39 -5.89 10.61 24.97
C PRO A 39 -5.51 9.61 23.86
N PRO A 40 -4.20 9.46 23.53
CA PRO A 40 -3.76 8.55 22.50
C PRO A 40 -4.15 7.11 22.85
N PHE A 41 -4.96 6.52 21.99
CA PHE A 41 -5.42 5.15 22.14
C PHE A 41 -4.24 4.21 21.84
N ARG A 42 -3.68 3.56 22.88
CA ARG A 42 -2.73 2.45 22.71
C ARG A 42 -3.51 1.25 22.19
N TYR A 43 -3.31 0.92 20.92
CA TYR A 43 -3.85 -0.29 20.32
C TYR A 43 -2.97 -1.48 20.74
N THR A 44 -3.46 -2.27 21.70
CA THR A 44 -2.85 -3.56 22.02
C THR A 44 -3.53 -4.63 21.16
N TRP A 45 -2.80 -5.17 20.18
CA TRP A 45 -3.21 -6.38 19.49
C TRP A 45 -3.34 -7.53 20.51
N LYS A 46 -4.58 -7.96 20.80
CA LYS A 46 -4.77 -9.21 21.54
C LYS A 46 -4.33 -10.36 20.65
N ARG A 47 -3.19 -10.97 20.98
CA ARG A 47 -2.84 -12.29 20.50
C ARG A 47 -3.91 -13.26 20.96
N ASN A 48 -4.75 -13.76 20.07
CA ASN A 48 -5.51 -14.98 20.32
C ASN A 48 -4.56 -16.17 20.21
N VAL A 49 -3.86 -16.44 21.29
CA VAL A 49 -3.23 -17.74 21.50
C VAL A 49 -4.32 -18.66 22.03
N ALA A 50 -4.84 -19.55 21.19
CA ALA A 50 -5.69 -20.64 21.66
C ALA A 50 -4.83 -21.54 22.56
N ALA A 51 -5.01 -21.41 23.86
CA ALA A 51 -4.46 -22.36 24.83
C ALA A 51 -5.29 -23.63 24.78
N ALA A 52 -4.73 -24.68 24.19
CA ALA A 52 -5.25 -26.02 24.37
C ALA A 52 -5.00 -26.44 25.82
N SER A 53 -6.07 -26.54 26.59
CA SER A 53 -6.05 -27.06 27.95
C SER A 53 -5.92 -28.59 27.90
N VAL A 54 -4.78 -29.09 28.31
CA VAL A 54 -4.62 -30.51 28.67
C VAL A 54 -4.74 -30.59 30.19
N SER A 55 -5.81 -31.20 30.65
CA SER A 55 -6.01 -31.59 32.04
C SER A 55 -5.20 -32.86 32.36
N GLY A 56 -4.38 -32.80 33.38
CA GLY A 56 -3.70 -33.95 33.93
C GLY A 56 -3.20 -33.65 35.34
N SER A 57 -3.99 -34.14 36.31
CA SER A 57 -3.67 -34.14 37.74
C SER A 57 -2.47 -34.99 38.07
N ASN A 58 -1.54 -34.52 38.91
CA ASN A 58 -1.01 -35.25 40.05
C ASN A 58 -0.12 -34.37 40.91
N ALA A 59 -0.46 -34.34 42.19
CA ALA A 59 0.26 -33.70 43.28
C ALA A 59 1.39 -34.62 43.76
N VAL A 60 2.57 -34.06 44.03
CA VAL A 60 3.48 -34.49 45.08
C VAL A 60 4.31 -33.27 45.53
N SER A 61 4.43 -33.21 46.84
CA SER A 61 4.97 -32.16 47.69
C SER A 61 6.48 -32.05 47.79
N GLU A 62 6.97 -30.87 48.22
CA GLU A 62 8.18 -30.56 49.01
C GLU A 62 9.55 -30.63 48.30
N GLN A 63 10.26 -29.51 48.19
CA GLN A 63 11.12 -28.92 49.24
C GLN A 63 11.67 -27.55 48.82
N VAL A 64 11.68 -26.63 49.76
CA VAL A 64 12.28 -25.28 49.73
C VAL A 64 13.82 -25.44 49.75
N VAL A 65 14.53 -24.86 48.82
CA VAL A 65 15.91 -24.39 49.00
C VAL A 65 16.04 -23.00 48.41
N ASP A 66 16.21 -22.05 49.28
CA ASP A 66 16.56 -20.66 49.05
C ASP A 66 18.00 -20.58 48.51
N THR A 67 18.23 -20.01 47.37
CA THR A 67 19.53 -19.45 47.00
C THR A 67 19.34 -18.30 46.02
N THR A 68 19.36 -17.11 46.56
CA THR A 68 19.56 -15.83 45.89
C THR A 68 20.81 -15.88 45.01
N GLN A 69 20.70 -15.65 43.72
CA GLN A 69 21.69 -14.93 42.94
C GLN A 69 21.05 -14.32 41.70
N ASP A 70 21.06 -12.99 41.67
CA ASP A 70 20.77 -12.14 40.52
C ASP A 70 21.60 -12.55 39.30
N ALA A 71 20.90 -12.89 38.23
CA ALA A 71 21.43 -12.76 36.87
C ALA A 71 20.26 -12.41 35.95
N GLN A 72 19.93 -11.13 35.94
CA GLN A 72 19.15 -10.52 34.85
C GLN A 72 19.97 -10.63 33.56
N ALA A 73 19.91 -11.78 32.93
CA ALA A 73 20.31 -11.90 31.54
C ALA A 73 19.28 -11.18 30.69
N THR A 74 19.49 -9.88 30.45
CA THR A 74 18.89 -9.16 29.34
C THR A 74 19.31 -9.89 28.07
N ILE A 75 18.43 -10.77 27.60
CA ILE A 75 18.52 -11.31 26.24
C ILE A 75 18.28 -10.14 25.30
N SER A 76 19.33 -9.41 24.96
CA SER A 76 19.37 -8.52 23.82
C SER A 76 19.16 -9.40 22.59
N ARG A 77 17.91 -9.50 22.11
CA ARG A 77 17.64 -10.03 20.77
C ARG A 77 18.51 -9.21 19.81
N PRO A 78 19.30 -9.87 18.93
CA PRO A 78 20.08 -9.13 17.96
C PRO A 78 19.11 -8.24 17.18
N SER A 79 19.32 -6.93 17.27
CA SER A 79 18.63 -5.93 16.44
C SER A 79 18.76 -6.41 15.00
N SER A 80 17.66 -6.79 14.38
CA SER A 80 17.69 -7.26 13.00
C SER A 80 18.38 -6.19 12.16
N SER A 81 19.40 -6.54 11.41
CA SER A 81 20.13 -5.64 10.52
C SER A 81 19.24 -5.12 9.38
N LYS A 82 17.97 -5.50 9.36
CA LYS A 82 16.97 -5.15 8.37
C LYS A 82 16.45 -3.74 8.60
N LEU A 83 16.62 -2.88 7.61
CA LEU A 83 16.02 -1.56 7.55
C LEU A 83 15.22 -1.44 6.25
N VAL A 84 13.91 -1.23 6.38
CA VAL A 84 12.98 -1.14 5.25
C VAL A 84 12.66 0.33 4.97
N LEU A 85 13.05 0.82 3.80
CA LEU A 85 12.60 2.12 3.30
C LEU A 85 11.20 2.00 2.71
N VAL A 86 10.25 2.77 3.23
CA VAL A 86 8.88 2.84 2.70
C VAL A 86 8.67 4.18 2.00
N VAL A 87 8.45 4.12 0.69
CA VAL A 87 8.11 5.29 -0.14
C VAL A 87 6.62 5.30 -0.38
N GLY A 88 5.97 6.44 -0.13
CA GLY A 88 4.51 6.51 -0.11
C GLY A 88 3.87 6.01 1.20
N GLY A 89 4.63 6.01 2.31
CA GLY A 89 4.21 5.55 3.63
C GLY A 89 3.02 6.28 4.25
N THR A 90 2.61 7.43 3.71
CA THR A 90 1.40 8.16 4.13
C THR A 90 0.18 7.87 3.25
N GLY A 91 0.32 7.04 2.22
CA GLY A 91 -0.80 6.56 1.38
C GLY A 91 -1.54 5.39 2.02
N GLY A 92 -2.69 5.00 1.43
CA GLY A 92 -3.55 3.98 2.02
C GLY A 92 -2.87 2.61 2.24
N VAL A 93 -2.10 2.10 1.27
CA VAL A 93 -1.32 0.87 1.43
C VAL A 93 -0.10 1.11 2.31
N GLY A 94 0.61 2.22 2.07
CA GLY A 94 1.85 2.52 2.78
C GLY A 94 1.67 2.68 4.29
N GLN A 95 0.57 3.28 4.76
CA GLN A 95 0.27 3.38 6.20
C GLN A 95 0.16 2.00 6.86
N LEU A 96 -0.49 1.06 6.19
CA LEU A 96 -0.64 -0.32 6.68
C LEU A 96 0.69 -1.07 6.65
N VAL A 97 1.52 -0.85 5.62
CA VAL A 97 2.90 -1.38 5.59
C VAL A 97 3.68 -0.89 6.79
N VAL A 98 3.70 0.43 7.05
CA VAL A 98 4.44 1.00 8.19
C VAL A 98 3.94 0.45 9.51
N ALA A 99 2.61 0.46 9.72
CA ALA A 99 2.01 -0.08 10.96
C ALA A 99 2.39 -1.55 11.18
N SER A 100 2.33 -2.38 10.13
CA SER A 100 2.69 -3.79 10.22
C SER A 100 4.20 -4.03 10.46
N LEU A 101 5.07 -3.19 9.91
CA LEU A 101 6.52 -3.26 10.19
C LEU A 101 6.81 -2.92 11.65
N LEU A 102 6.19 -1.84 12.17
CA LEU A 102 6.34 -1.43 13.57
C LEU A 102 5.83 -2.49 14.55
N ASP A 103 4.67 -3.09 14.27
CA ASP A 103 4.10 -4.18 15.09
C ASP A 103 5.04 -5.41 15.18
N ARG A 104 5.80 -5.66 14.12
CA ARG A 104 6.79 -6.74 14.04
C ARG A 104 8.17 -6.36 14.56
N ASN A 105 8.34 -5.15 15.10
CA ASN A 105 9.64 -4.58 15.49
C ASN A 105 10.68 -4.63 14.34
N ILE A 106 10.23 -4.44 13.09
CA ILE A 106 11.09 -4.26 11.94
C ILE A 106 11.36 -2.76 11.78
N ARG A 107 12.63 -2.40 11.71
CA ARG A 107 13.04 -1.01 11.53
C ARG A 107 12.57 -0.47 10.19
N ALA A 108 11.91 0.69 10.22
CA ALA A 108 11.41 1.34 9.02
C ALA A 108 12.03 2.74 8.86
N ARG A 109 12.22 3.14 7.60
CA ARG A 109 12.53 4.51 7.22
C ARG A 109 11.49 5.02 6.24
N LEU A 110 10.98 6.23 6.46
CA LEU A 110 10.02 6.86 5.58
C LEU A 110 10.70 7.95 4.76
N LEU A 111 10.45 7.96 3.46
CA LEU A 111 10.75 9.12 2.62
C LEU A 111 9.44 9.88 2.38
N LEU A 112 9.35 11.09 2.91
CA LEU A 112 8.13 11.90 2.93
C LEU A 112 8.39 13.31 2.45
N ARG A 113 7.42 13.87 1.73
CA ARG A 113 7.38 15.29 1.35
C ARG A 113 6.98 16.21 2.50
N ASN A 114 6.29 15.68 3.48
CA ASN A 114 5.90 16.37 4.72
C ASN A 114 6.15 15.42 5.90
N PRO A 115 7.26 15.59 6.64
CA PRO A 115 7.63 14.76 7.78
C PRO A 115 6.63 14.78 8.93
N GLU A 116 5.93 15.90 9.16
CA GLU A 116 4.94 16.05 10.25
C GLU A 116 3.81 15.03 10.17
N LYS A 117 3.50 14.56 8.94
CA LYS A 117 2.51 13.50 8.74
C LYS A 117 2.89 12.18 9.40
N ALA A 118 4.16 11.91 9.60
CA ALA A 118 4.59 10.68 10.26
C ALA A 118 4.13 10.66 11.72
N THR A 119 4.37 11.74 12.46
CA THR A 119 3.92 11.86 13.85
C THR A 119 2.40 11.84 13.97
N THR A 120 1.70 12.51 13.05
CA THR A 120 0.23 12.51 13.04
C THR A 120 -0.34 11.08 12.83
N LEU A 121 0.28 10.27 11.97
CA LEU A 121 -0.23 8.94 11.60
C LEU A 121 0.23 7.83 12.55
N PHE A 122 1.49 7.87 12.98
CA PHE A 122 2.12 6.78 13.72
C PHE A 122 2.45 7.14 15.17
N GLY A 123 2.14 8.38 15.60
CA GLY A 123 2.57 8.90 16.89
C GLY A 123 4.07 9.16 16.94
N GLU A 124 4.55 9.56 18.12
CA GLU A 124 5.98 9.65 18.36
C GLU A 124 6.57 8.25 18.43
N GLN A 125 7.57 7.99 17.62
CA GLN A 125 8.30 6.72 17.57
C GLN A 125 9.77 6.99 17.84
N ASP A 126 10.42 5.99 18.46
CA ASP A 126 11.86 5.96 18.61
C ASP A 126 12.53 5.91 17.21
N GLU A 127 13.58 6.69 17.00
CA GLU A 127 14.36 6.68 15.75
C GLU A 127 14.99 5.31 15.43
N GLU A 128 15.19 4.48 16.44
CA GLU A 128 15.60 3.10 16.23
C GLU A 128 14.52 2.26 15.53
N LYS A 129 13.24 2.64 15.67
CA LYS A 129 12.10 1.94 15.08
C LYS A 129 11.62 2.58 13.79
N LEU A 130 11.48 3.92 13.80
CA LEU A 130 10.94 4.68 12.68
C LEU A 130 11.77 5.93 12.41
N GLN A 131 12.48 5.93 11.30
CA GLN A 131 13.25 7.07 10.82
C GLN A 131 12.45 7.83 9.77
N VAL A 132 12.47 9.15 9.80
CA VAL A 132 11.81 9.99 8.80
C VAL A 132 12.86 10.80 8.06
N ARG A 133 12.77 10.79 6.73
CA ARG A 133 13.61 11.60 5.84
C ARG A 133 12.72 12.44 4.92
N LEU A 134 13.10 13.70 4.76
CA LEU A 134 12.45 14.61 3.83
C LEU A 134 12.94 14.34 2.41
N GLY A 135 12.01 14.27 1.44
CA GLY A 135 12.35 14.18 0.03
C GLY A 135 11.14 13.85 -0.83
N ASP A 136 11.29 14.11 -2.11
CA ASP A 136 10.29 13.85 -3.14
C ASP A 136 10.93 13.06 -4.28
N THR A 137 10.46 11.85 -4.52
CA THR A 137 10.99 11.00 -5.60
C THR A 137 10.85 11.62 -7.00
N ARG A 138 9.92 12.57 -7.17
CA ARG A 138 9.75 13.30 -8.43
C ARG A 138 10.89 14.28 -8.72
N ASN A 139 11.67 14.62 -7.70
CA ASN A 139 12.83 15.50 -7.82
C ASN A 139 14.12 14.73 -7.46
N PRO A 140 14.97 14.40 -8.45
CA PRO A 140 16.21 13.66 -8.17
C PRO A 140 17.14 14.34 -7.17
N LYS A 141 17.10 15.68 -7.06
CA LYS A 141 17.94 16.43 -6.12
C LYS A 141 17.56 16.23 -4.65
N ASP A 142 16.33 15.78 -4.39
CA ASP A 142 15.82 15.48 -3.05
C ASP A 142 16.19 14.07 -2.59
N LEU A 143 16.84 13.27 -3.45
CA LEU A 143 17.22 11.89 -3.17
C LEU A 143 18.71 11.82 -2.79
N ASP A 144 19.03 12.47 -1.66
CA ASP A 144 20.39 12.45 -1.11
C ASP A 144 20.81 11.02 -0.74
N PRO A 145 22.06 10.60 -1.02
CA PRO A 145 22.56 9.26 -0.70
C PRO A 145 22.38 8.86 0.77
N SER A 146 22.41 9.82 1.72
CA SER A 146 22.19 9.54 3.15
C SER A 146 20.79 8.97 3.45
N ILE A 147 19.80 9.22 2.58
CA ILE A 147 18.48 8.63 2.69
C ILE A 147 18.54 7.11 2.58
N PHE A 148 19.48 6.60 1.79
CA PHE A 148 19.59 5.17 1.49
C PHE A 148 20.64 4.45 2.33
N GLU A 149 21.39 5.18 3.16
CA GLU A 149 22.42 4.60 4.02
C GLU A 149 21.84 3.58 4.99
N GLY A 150 22.39 2.35 4.98
CA GLY A 150 21.93 1.23 5.80
C GLY A 150 20.59 0.60 5.37
N VAL A 151 19.93 1.13 4.33
CA VAL A 151 18.70 0.53 3.78
C VAL A 151 19.01 -0.80 3.13
N THR A 152 18.30 -1.83 3.56
CA THR A 152 18.46 -3.20 3.03
C THR A 152 17.31 -3.60 2.11
N HIS A 153 16.12 -3.04 2.32
CA HIS A 153 14.91 -3.35 1.56
C HIS A 153 14.10 -2.08 1.28
N VAL A 154 13.34 -2.08 0.20
CA VAL A 154 12.46 -0.97 -0.18
C VAL A 154 11.06 -1.51 -0.47
N ILE A 155 10.04 -0.82 0.04
CA ILE A 155 8.65 -0.98 -0.42
C ILE A 155 8.19 0.35 -1.01
N CYS A 156 7.92 0.36 -2.32
CA CYS A 156 7.42 1.53 -3.03
C CYS A 156 5.91 1.42 -3.22
N CYS A 157 5.16 2.20 -2.42
CA CYS A 157 3.70 2.28 -2.44
C CYS A 157 3.19 3.58 -3.06
N THR A 158 4.03 4.31 -3.79
CA THR A 158 3.59 5.52 -4.50
C THR A 158 2.68 5.16 -5.66
N GLY A 159 1.74 6.04 -5.94
CA GLY A 159 0.85 5.88 -7.08
C GLY A 159 -0.23 6.94 -7.13
N THR A 160 -0.74 7.17 -8.32
CA THR A 160 -1.82 8.12 -8.58
C THR A 160 -3.16 7.41 -8.83
N THR A 161 -4.20 8.21 -8.99
CA THR A 161 -5.52 7.75 -9.39
C THR A 161 -5.65 7.73 -10.91
N ALA A 162 -6.52 6.86 -11.44
CA ALA A 162 -6.78 6.74 -12.87
C ALA A 162 -7.33 8.03 -13.50
N PHE A 163 -8.04 8.82 -12.71
CA PHE A 163 -8.66 10.07 -13.14
C PHE A 163 -8.17 11.25 -12.31
N PRO A 164 -8.15 12.48 -12.89
CA PRO A 164 -7.82 13.68 -12.17
C PRO A 164 -8.64 13.84 -10.90
N SER A 165 -7.96 14.19 -9.81
CA SER A 165 -8.56 14.40 -8.50
C SER A 165 -7.66 15.33 -7.69
N ARG A 166 -8.07 15.76 -6.51
CA ARG A 166 -7.22 16.53 -5.58
C ARG A 166 -5.88 15.86 -5.26
N ARG A 167 -5.76 14.56 -5.52
CA ARG A 167 -4.47 13.85 -5.38
C ARG A 167 -3.44 14.28 -6.41
N TRP A 168 -3.88 14.86 -7.53
CA TRP A 168 -3.00 15.39 -8.58
C TRP A 168 -2.50 16.81 -8.29
N ASP A 169 -3.05 17.47 -7.25
CA ASP A 169 -2.61 18.80 -6.86
C ASP A 169 -1.10 18.80 -6.56
N GLY A 170 -0.41 19.87 -6.97
CA GLY A 170 1.03 19.97 -6.84
C GLY A 170 1.80 19.03 -7.77
N ASP A 171 1.30 18.87 -9.00
CA ASP A 171 1.97 18.09 -10.06
C ASP A 171 2.12 16.60 -9.75
N ASN A 172 1.13 16.02 -9.06
CA ASN A 172 1.07 14.58 -8.77
C ASN A 172 0.43 13.79 -9.92
N THR A 173 0.82 14.07 -11.16
CA THR A 173 0.32 13.35 -12.34
C THR A 173 0.85 11.92 -12.40
N PRO A 174 0.20 11.00 -13.15
CA PRO A 174 0.71 9.64 -13.35
C PRO A 174 2.14 9.62 -13.89
N GLU A 175 2.48 10.48 -14.84
CA GLU A 175 3.84 10.57 -15.37
C GLU A 175 4.85 10.91 -14.29
N ARG A 176 4.55 11.95 -13.48
CA ARG A 176 5.48 12.42 -12.45
C ARG A 176 5.65 11.44 -11.28
N VAL A 177 4.58 10.75 -10.90
CA VAL A 177 4.61 9.86 -9.72
C VAL A 177 4.91 8.42 -10.09
N ASP A 178 4.16 7.87 -11.08
CA ASP A 178 4.23 6.46 -11.41
C ASP A 178 5.40 6.12 -12.37
N TRP A 179 5.94 7.11 -13.08
CA TRP A 179 7.12 6.95 -13.93
C TRP A 179 8.35 7.68 -13.39
N ASP A 180 8.37 9.03 -13.39
CA ASP A 180 9.56 9.78 -12.98
C ASP A 180 9.98 9.45 -11.55
N GLY A 181 9.01 9.40 -10.62
CA GLY A 181 9.25 9.09 -9.21
C GLY A 181 9.85 7.70 -9.00
N VAL A 182 9.34 6.70 -9.71
CA VAL A 182 9.87 5.32 -9.64
C VAL A 182 11.26 5.25 -10.26
N ARG A 183 11.46 5.85 -11.45
CA ARG A 183 12.75 5.90 -12.12
C ARG A 183 13.83 6.55 -11.25
N ASN A 184 13.54 7.73 -10.70
CA ASN A 184 14.49 8.46 -9.86
C ASN A 184 14.83 7.69 -8.58
N LEU A 185 13.80 7.11 -7.92
CA LEU A 185 14.02 6.28 -6.74
C LEU A 185 14.98 5.12 -7.07
N VAL A 186 14.64 4.32 -8.08
CA VAL A 186 15.42 3.12 -8.44
C VAL A 186 16.86 3.50 -8.84
N SER A 187 17.05 4.62 -9.54
CA SER A 187 18.38 5.12 -9.92
C SER A 187 19.23 5.57 -8.72
N ALA A 188 18.61 5.92 -7.59
CA ALA A 188 19.30 6.34 -6.38
C ALA A 188 19.57 5.19 -5.39
N LEU A 189 18.98 4.01 -5.59
CA LEU A 189 19.14 2.88 -4.69
C LEU A 189 20.54 2.26 -4.80
N PRO A 190 21.13 1.82 -3.67
CA PRO A 190 22.43 1.16 -3.68
C PRO A 190 22.34 -0.25 -4.33
N SER A 191 23.40 -0.64 -5.04
CA SER A 191 23.51 -1.98 -5.64
C SER A 191 23.50 -3.12 -4.62
N SER A 192 23.80 -2.83 -3.34
CA SER A 192 23.75 -3.77 -2.23
C SER A 192 22.35 -4.03 -1.68
N LEU A 193 21.31 -3.44 -2.29
CA LEU A 193 19.92 -3.62 -1.89
C LEU A 193 19.53 -5.10 -2.02
N LYS A 194 18.88 -5.65 -0.97
CA LYS A 194 18.44 -7.05 -0.97
C LYS A 194 17.12 -7.28 -1.69
N ARG A 195 16.21 -6.31 -1.66
CA ARG A 195 14.92 -6.39 -2.34
C ARG A 195 14.25 -5.03 -2.48
N ILE A 196 13.69 -4.76 -3.66
CA ILE A 196 12.66 -3.73 -3.84
C ILE A 196 11.32 -4.40 -4.15
N VAL A 197 10.27 -4.03 -3.43
CA VAL A 197 8.88 -4.42 -3.75
C VAL A 197 8.16 -3.20 -4.29
N LEU A 198 7.68 -3.27 -5.53
CA LEU A 198 6.92 -2.21 -6.18
C LEU A 198 5.44 -2.56 -6.18
N VAL A 199 4.60 -1.66 -5.68
CA VAL A 199 3.14 -1.75 -5.80
C VAL A 199 2.71 -1.10 -7.10
N SER A 200 2.24 -1.91 -8.05
CA SER A 200 1.74 -1.50 -9.36
C SER A 200 0.21 -1.62 -9.45
N SER A 201 -0.32 -2.19 -10.51
CA SER A 201 -1.77 -2.43 -10.72
C SER A 201 -1.98 -3.58 -11.72
N VAL A 202 -3.09 -4.30 -11.59
CA VAL A 202 -3.59 -5.13 -12.69
C VAL A 202 -3.94 -4.27 -13.90
N GLY A 203 -3.92 -4.86 -15.10
CA GLY A 203 -4.25 -4.20 -16.38
C GLY A 203 -3.11 -3.41 -17.01
N VAL A 204 -1.94 -3.32 -16.36
CA VAL A 204 -0.81 -2.54 -16.90
C VAL A 204 -0.24 -3.09 -18.22
N THR A 205 -0.43 -4.37 -18.52
CA THR A 205 -0.02 -4.95 -19.82
C THR A 205 -1.08 -4.83 -20.89
N LYS A 206 -2.31 -4.45 -20.49
CA LYS A 206 -3.50 -4.36 -21.36
C LYS A 206 -4.05 -2.94 -21.45
N PHE A 207 -3.23 -1.93 -21.15
CA PHE A 207 -3.66 -0.54 -21.02
C PHE A 207 -4.30 0.05 -22.29
N ASN A 208 -4.12 -0.59 -23.47
CA ASN A 208 -4.75 -0.23 -24.74
C ASN A 208 -6.03 -1.03 -25.04
N GLU A 209 -6.39 -2.00 -24.19
CA GLU A 209 -7.55 -2.87 -24.39
C GLU A 209 -8.71 -2.46 -23.47
N LEU A 210 -9.95 -2.67 -23.87
CA LEU A 210 -11.10 -2.48 -22.99
C LEU A 210 -11.14 -3.58 -21.91
N PRO A 211 -11.52 -3.24 -20.67
CA PRO A 211 -11.91 -1.91 -20.16
C PRO A 211 -10.73 -1.04 -19.70
N TRP A 212 -9.50 -1.55 -19.77
CA TRP A 212 -8.30 -0.92 -19.21
C TRP A 212 -7.93 0.38 -19.91
N SER A 213 -8.23 0.52 -21.20
CA SER A 213 -8.02 1.76 -21.97
C SER A 213 -8.81 2.95 -21.38
N ILE A 214 -9.99 2.71 -20.80
CA ILE A 214 -10.75 3.74 -20.10
C ILE A 214 -10.02 4.16 -18.83
N MET A 215 -9.52 3.20 -18.05
CA MET A 215 -8.73 3.48 -16.85
C MET A 215 -7.42 4.19 -17.17
N ASN A 216 -6.91 4.02 -18.41
CA ASN A 216 -5.65 4.59 -18.88
C ASN A 216 -5.82 5.91 -19.64
N LEU A 217 -6.99 6.54 -19.67
CA LEU A 217 -7.21 7.80 -20.40
C LEU A 217 -6.17 8.89 -20.08
N PHE A 218 -5.71 8.92 -18.86
CA PHE A 218 -4.65 9.84 -18.39
C PHE A 218 -3.30 9.16 -18.19
N GLY A 219 -3.11 7.97 -18.75
CA GLY A 219 -1.83 7.29 -18.80
C GLY A 219 -1.41 6.54 -17.54
N VAL A 220 -2.26 6.40 -16.52
CA VAL A 220 -1.86 5.80 -15.23
C VAL A 220 -1.30 4.39 -15.39
N LEU A 221 -1.94 3.53 -16.19
CA LEU A 221 -1.47 2.16 -16.41
C LEU A 221 -0.20 2.12 -17.28
N LYS A 222 -0.13 2.99 -18.30
CA LYS A 222 1.06 3.15 -19.13
C LYS A 222 2.27 3.55 -18.30
N TYR A 223 2.16 4.58 -17.48
CA TYR A 223 3.27 5.08 -16.66
C TYR A 223 3.67 4.10 -15.56
N LYS A 224 2.71 3.36 -14.97
CA LYS A 224 3.03 2.24 -14.07
C LYS A 224 3.80 1.14 -14.80
N LYS A 225 3.40 0.78 -16.02
CA LYS A 225 4.12 -0.21 -16.82
C LYS A 225 5.56 0.23 -17.12
N MET A 226 5.76 1.51 -17.45
CA MET A 226 7.11 2.06 -17.65
C MET A 226 7.94 1.96 -16.37
N GLY A 227 7.36 2.27 -15.20
CA GLY A 227 8.01 2.10 -13.90
C GLY A 227 8.38 0.64 -13.61
N GLU A 228 7.47 -0.32 -13.86
CA GLU A 228 7.78 -1.75 -13.75
C GLU A 228 8.95 -2.18 -14.65
N ASP A 229 8.93 -1.77 -15.91
CA ASP A 229 9.99 -2.11 -16.86
C ASP A 229 11.35 -1.55 -16.44
N PHE A 230 11.36 -0.34 -15.86
CA PHE A 230 12.58 0.23 -15.33
C PHE A 230 13.12 -0.54 -14.13
N VAL A 231 12.24 -0.93 -13.18
CA VAL A 231 12.62 -1.78 -12.03
C VAL A 231 13.18 -3.12 -12.53
N ARG A 232 12.52 -3.78 -13.47
CA ARG A 232 12.96 -5.07 -14.03
C ARG A 232 14.33 -5.01 -14.69
N ASN A 233 14.65 -3.89 -15.34
CA ASN A 233 15.89 -3.70 -16.08
C ASN A 233 16.99 -3.02 -15.24
N SER A 234 16.74 -2.73 -13.95
CA SER A 234 17.68 -2.00 -13.08
C SER A 234 18.84 -2.84 -12.58
N GLY A 235 18.75 -4.17 -12.67
CA GLY A 235 19.70 -5.11 -12.05
C GLY A 235 19.52 -5.29 -10.54
N LEU A 236 18.55 -4.59 -9.90
CA LEU A 236 18.26 -4.78 -8.49
C LEU A 236 17.34 -5.99 -8.27
N PRO A 237 17.49 -6.73 -7.15
CA PRO A 237 16.54 -7.76 -6.77
C PRO A 237 15.16 -7.14 -6.53
N TYR A 238 14.13 -7.59 -7.25
CA TYR A 238 12.81 -7.00 -7.19
C TYR A 238 11.68 -8.02 -7.04
N THR A 239 10.53 -7.54 -6.56
CA THR A 239 9.22 -8.19 -6.69
C THR A 239 8.20 -7.11 -7.04
N ILE A 240 7.28 -7.39 -7.97
CA ILE A 240 6.21 -6.46 -8.35
C ILE A 240 4.88 -7.06 -7.93
N ILE A 241 4.09 -6.31 -7.17
CA ILE A 241 2.74 -6.68 -6.78
C ILE A 241 1.76 -5.80 -7.56
N ARG A 242 0.86 -6.44 -8.30
CA ARG A 242 -0.23 -5.81 -9.07
C ARG A 242 -1.56 -6.04 -8.37
N PRO A 243 -2.01 -5.14 -7.50
CA PRO A 243 -3.31 -5.27 -6.86
C PRO A 243 -4.45 -5.06 -7.85
N GLY A 244 -5.56 -5.75 -7.61
CA GLY A 244 -6.85 -5.42 -8.17
C GLY A 244 -7.39 -4.09 -7.63
N ARG A 245 -8.68 -3.80 -7.84
CA ARG A 245 -9.32 -2.59 -7.34
C ARG A 245 -9.30 -2.57 -5.80
N LEU A 246 -8.73 -1.52 -5.22
CA LEU A 246 -8.67 -1.37 -3.77
C LEU A 246 -10.07 -1.01 -3.22
N THR A 247 -10.61 -1.82 -2.30
CA THR A 247 -12.02 -1.75 -1.88
C THR A 247 -12.27 -1.00 -0.59
N ASP A 248 -11.31 -0.95 0.30
CA ASP A 248 -11.44 -0.43 1.65
C ASP A 248 -11.32 1.10 1.69
N GLY A 249 -12.42 1.72 1.40
CA GLY A 249 -12.64 3.15 1.56
C GLY A 249 -12.42 3.98 0.29
N PRO A 250 -12.92 5.22 0.31
CA PRO A 250 -12.71 6.17 -0.78
C PRO A 250 -11.23 6.50 -0.93
N TYR A 251 -10.86 7.00 -2.09
CA TYR A 251 -9.49 7.30 -2.53
C TYR A 251 -8.77 8.41 -1.75
N THR A 252 -9.32 8.88 -0.65
CA THR A 252 -8.72 9.90 0.21
C THR A 252 -7.83 9.26 1.28
N SER A 253 -6.73 9.93 1.64
CA SER A 253 -5.91 9.49 2.77
C SER A 253 -6.73 9.56 4.05
N TYR A 254 -7.03 8.40 4.62
CA TYR A 254 -7.62 8.31 5.95
C TYR A 254 -6.51 8.28 6.99
N ASP A 255 -6.90 8.63 8.21
CA ASP A 255 -6.09 8.27 9.35
C ASP A 255 -5.98 6.73 9.44
N LEU A 256 -4.91 6.26 10.04
CA LEU A 256 -4.61 4.84 10.15
C LEU A 256 -5.73 4.04 10.84
N ASN A 257 -6.41 4.61 11.84
CA ASN A 257 -7.49 3.94 12.57
C ASN A 257 -8.70 3.70 11.66
N THR A 258 -9.04 4.66 10.81
CA THR A 258 -10.11 4.52 9.83
C THR A 258 -9.76 3.44 8.80
N LEU A 259 -8.51 3.39 8.34
CA LEU A 259 -8.05 2.33 7.43
C LEU A 259 -8.10 0.96 8.09
N LEU A 260 -7.62 0.82 9.32
CA LEU A 260 -7.66 -0.45 10.05
C LEU A 260 -9.08 -0.95 10.28
N LYS A 261 -10.02 -0.05 10.58
CA LYS A 261 -11.44 -0.41 10.70
C LYS A 261 -12.05 -0.84 9.36
N ALA A 262 -11.75 -0.11 8.28
CA ALA A 262 -12.24 -0.43 6.95
C ALA A 262 -11.70 -1.77 6.44
N THR A 263 -10.45 -2.11 6.79
CA THR A 263 -9.79 -3.35 6.38
C THR A 263 -10.15 -4.54 7.29
N ALA A 264 -10.84 -4.31 8.41
CA ALA A 264 -11.32 -5.36 9.30
C ALA A 264 -12.45 -6.21 8.69
N GLY A 265 -12.94 -5.85 7.49
CA GLY A 265 -14.01 -6.54 6.79
C GLY A 265 -13.69 -7.95 6.28
N GLU A 266 -14.63 -8.55 5.59
CA GLU A 266 -14.74 -10.00 5.33
C GLU A 266 -13.84 -10.51 4.19
N ARG A 267 -13.25 -9.62 3.36
CA ARG A 267 -12.43 -10.02 2.20
C ARG A 267 -10.97 -10.20 2.58
N ARG A 268 -10.60 -11.36 3.10
CA ARG A 268 -9.23 -11.65 3.57
C ARG A 268 -8.56 -12.83 2.93
N ALA A 269 -9.32 -13.81 2.41
CA ALA A 269 -8.72 -14.88 1.64
C ALA A 269 -8.08 -14.32 0.37
N VAL A 270 -6.90 -14.82 0.04
CA VAL A 270 -6.02 -14.23 -0.99
C VAL A 270 -5.98 -15.09 -2.22
N VAL A 271 -6.09 -14.47 -3.38
CA VAL A 271 -5.88 -15.08 -4.69
C VAL A 271 -4.71 -14.42 -5.37
N ILE A 272 -3.70 -15.19 -5.74
CA ILE A 272 -2.50 -14.73 -6.45
C ILE A 272 -2.41 -15.45 -7.79
N ASP A 273 -2.04 -14.73 -8.84
CA ASP A 273 -1.74 -15.28 -10.17
C ASP A 273 -0.63 -14.46 -10.85
N GLN A 274 -0.27 -14.85 -12.06
CA GLN A 274 0.71 -14.18 -12.92
C GLN A 274 0.17 -14.03 -14.36
N GLY A 275 0.64 -13.00 -15.07
CA GLY A 275 0.33 -12.79 -16.49
C GLY A 275 -0.77 -11.77 -16.77
N ASP A 276 -1.09 -10.93 -15.77
CA ASP A 276 -2.08 -9.85 -15.85
C ASP A 276 -3.48 -10.36 -16.22
N LYS A 277 -3.92 -11.44 -15.57
CA LYS A 277 -5.19 -12.13 -15.85
C LYS A 277 -6.26 -11.85 -14.81
N LEU A 278 -5.87 -11.56 -13.56
CA LEU A 278 -6.81 -11.35 -12.50
C LEU A 278 -7.60 -10.06 -12.72
N VAL A 279 -8.91 -10.17 -12.58
CA VAL A 279 -9.82 -9.04 -12.52
C VAL A 279 -10.60 -9.18 -11.20
N GLY A 280 -10.58 -8.14 -10.39
CA GLY A 280 -11.27 -8.20 -9.09
C GLY A 280 -10.83 -7.11 -8.15
N GLU A 281 -11.01 -7.37 -6.88
CA GLU A 281 -10.82 -6.41 -5.80
C GLU A 281 -9.87 -6.97 -4.75
N VAL A 282 -9.22 -6.05 -4.03
CA VAL A 282 -8.31 -6.43 -2.95
C VAL A 282 -8.35 -5.42 -1.82
N SER A 283 -8.29 -5.92 -0.58
CA SER A 283 -8.09 -5.11 0.60
C SER A 283 -6.66 -4.54 0.64
N ARG A 284 -6.51 -3.29 1.03
CA ARG A 284 -5.18 -2.67 1.22
C ARG A 284 -4.32 -3.41 2.25
N LEU A 285 -4.96 -4.02 3.27
CA LEU A 285 -4.24 -4.82 4.26
C LEU A 285 -3.60 -6.05 3.63
N VAL A 286 -4.30 -6.73 2.73
CA VAL A 286 -3.77 -7.87 1.97
C VAL A 286 -2.61 -7.45 1.10
N VAL A 287 -2.71 -6.30 0.42
CA VAL A 287 -1.60 -5.76 -0.41
C VAL A 287 -0.38 -5.42 0.45
N ALA A 288 -0.60 -4.75 1.59
CA ALA A 288 0.49 -4.40 2.51
C ALA A 288 1.20 -5.64 3.03
N GLU A 289 0.43 -6.67 3.41
CA GLU A 289 0.96 -7.93 3.90
C GLU A 289 1.75 -8.67 2.81
N ALA A 290 1.20 -8.77 1.60
CA ALA A 290 1.91 -9.37 0.46
C ALA A 290 3.27 -8.70 0.20
N CYS A 291 3.33 -7.37 0.28
CA CYS A 291 4.58 -6.63 0.10
C CYS A 291 5.61 -6.96 1.19
N ILE A 292 5.16 -7.09 2.44
CA ILE A 292 6.06 -7.41 3.57
C ILE A 292 6.59 -8.84 3.44
N GLN A 293 5.73 -9.79 3.13
CA GLN A 293 6.11 -11.19 2.96
C GLN A 293 7.06 -11.38 1.77
N ALA A 294 6.83 -10.67 0.67
CA ALA A 294 7.69 -10.71 -0.51
C ALA A 294 9.12 -10.16 -0.27
N LEU A 295 9.37 -9.44 0.83
CA LEU A 295 10.73 -9.01 1.17
C LEU A 295 11.65 -10.18 1.53
N ASP A 296 11.12 -11.23 2.16
CA ASP A 296 11.89 -12.31 2.77
C ASP A 296 11.73 -13.65 2.04
N ILE A 297 10.69 -13.83 1.24
CA ILE A 297 10.45 -15.05 0.47
C ILE A 297 11.36 -15.03 -0.77
N ASN A 298 12.40 -15.83 -0.78
CA ASN A 298 13.47 -15.78 -1.78
C ASN A 298 12.97 -16.00 -3.21
N PHE A 299 12.10 -16.97 -3.45
CA PHE A 299 11.64 -17.31 -4.81
C PHE A 299 10.71 -16.24 -5.42
N THR A 300 10.24 -15.24 -4.65
CA THR A 300 9.52 -14.10 -5.21
C THR A 300 10.43 -13.09 -5.91
N GLU A 301 11.75 -13.29 -5.87
CA GLU A 301 12.71 -12.45 -6.57
C GLU A 301 12.54 -12.58 -8.09
N GLY A 302 12.54 -11.43 -8.76
CA GLY A 302 12.33 -11.38 -10.21
C GLY A 302 10.89 -11.64 -10.65
N GLN A 303 9.96 -11.82 -9.70
CA GLN A 303 8.58 -12.21 -9.99
C GLN A 303 7.62 -11.02 -9.99
N ILE A 304 6.52 -11.19 -10.74
CA ILE A 304 5.41 -10.25 -10.84
C ILE A 304 4.14 -11.00 -10.51
N TYR A 305 3.44 -10.59 -9.45
CA TYR A 305 2.23 -11.22 -8.97
C TYR A 305 1.04 -10.26 -9.04
N GLU A 306 -0.09 -10.77 -9.50
CA GLU A 306 -1.39 -10.14 -9.37
C GLU A 306 -2.02 -10.61 -8.07
N ILE A 307 -2.76 -9.73 -7.38
CA ILE A 307 -3.36 -10.06 -6.10
C ILE A 307 -4.79 -9.53 -5.98
N ASN A 308 -5.69 -10.43 -5.61
CA ASN A 308 -7.06 -10.14 -5.22
C ASN A 308 -7.35 -10.70 -3.82
N SER A 309 -8.43 -10.24 -3.20
CA SER A 309 -8.96 -10.84 -1.99
C SER A 309 -10.44 -11.17 -2.14
N VAL A 310 -10.85 -12.28 -1.55
CA VAL A 310 -12.22 -12.78 -1.54
C VAL A 310 -12.69 -12.97 -0.10
N GLU A 311 -13.96 -13.27 0.08
CA GLU A 311 -14.50 -13.62 1.39
C GLU A 311 -13.84 -14.90 1.92
N GLY A 312 -13.56 -14.93 3.21
CA GLY A 312 -12.95 -16.05 3.87
C GLY A 312 -11.75 -15.70 4.75
N GLU A 313 -11.24 -16.69 5.44
CA GLU A 313 -10.06 -16.54 6.28
C GLU A 313 -8.80 -16.42 5.41
N GLY A 314 -8.04 -15.37 5.64
CA GLY A 314 -6.79 -15.13 4.92
C GLY A 314 -5.56 -15.71 5.64
N PRO A 315 -4.39 -15.61 4.98
CA PRO A 315 -3.13 -16.08 5.55
C PRO A 315 -2.68 -15.25 6.76
N GLY A 316 -3.25 -14.06 6.96
CA GLY A 316 -2.79 -13.13 8.01
C GLY A 316 -1.31 -12.80 7.84
N ASN A 317 -0.53 -12.99 8.90
CA ASN A 317 0.93 -12.82 8.90
C ASN A 317 1.71 -14.14 8.89
N ASP A 318 1.05 -15.24 8.57
CA ASP A 318 1.68 -16.57 8.50
C ASP A 318 2.50 -16.70 7.20
N THR A 319 3.82 -16.62 7.33
CA THR A 319 4.75 -16.68 6.19
C THR A 319 4.62 -17.97 5.38
N ARG A 320 4.33 -19.11 6.02
CA ARG A 320 4.19 -20.39 5.30
C ARG A 320 2.98 -20.39 4.37
N LYS A 321 1.86 -19.85 4.84
CA LYS A 321 0.66 -19.69 4.00
C LYS A 321 0.92 -18.74 2.82
N TRP A 322 1.71 -17.68 3.02
CA TRP A 322 2.11 -16.80 1.93
C TRP A 322 3.06 -17.47 0.95
N GLU A 323 4.03 -18.25 1.42
CA GLU A 323 4.89 -19.08 0.57
C GLU A 323 4.08 -20.01 -0.33
N GLU A 324 3.09 -20.71 0.25
CA GLU A 324 2.20 -21.60 -0.49
C GLU A 324 1.40 -20.85 -1.56
N LEU A 325 0.86 -19.67 -1.23
CA LEU A 325 0.10 -18.83 -2.17
C LEU A 325 0.96 -18.32 -3.32
N PHE A 326 2.15 -17.77 -3.03
CA PHE A 326 3.06 -17.30 -4.07
C PHE A 326 3.55 -18.45 -4.95
N LYS A 327 3.88 -19.59 -4.36
CA LYS A 327 4.33 -20.78 -5.10
C LYS A 327 3.24 -21.36 -5.99
N ALA A 328 2.00 -21.38 -5.52
CA ALA A 328 0.86 -21.84 -6.32
C ALA A 328 0.59 -20.97 -7.55
N ALA A 329 0.99 -19.68 -7.49
CA ALA A 329 0.84 -18.75 -8.60
C ALA A 329 1.96 -18.87 -9.65
N GLU A 330 3.10 -19.49 -9.31
CA GLU A 330 4.18 -19.69 -10.25
C GLU A 330 3.73 -20.63 -11.37
N LYS A 331 3.84 -20.15 -12.61
CA LYS A 331 3.66 -21.03 -13.77
C LYS A 331 4.93 -21.83 -13.99
N PRO A 332 4.82 -23.11 -14.33
CA PRO A 332 5.96 -23.82 -14.86
C PRO A 332 6.52 -23.04 -16.05
N LEU A 333 7.82 -22.80 -16.04
CA LEU A 333 8.52 -22.24 -17.18
C LEU A 333 8.15 -23.09 -18.41
N PRO A 334 7.79 -22.49 -19.56
CA PRO A 334 7.60 -23.26 -20.78
C PRO A 334 8.93 -23.98 -21.08
N LEU A 335 8.86 -25.31 -21.17
CA LEU A 335 9.98 -26.18 -21.55
C LEU A 335 10.49 -25.82 -22.93
#